data_db063ce3a7e1bf38f2db62aa6e00071b
#
_entry.id   db063ce3a7e1bf38f2db62aa6e00071b
#
_cell.length_a   1.000
_cell.length_b   1.000
_cell.length_c   1.000
_cell.angle_alpha   90.00
_cell.angle_beta   90.00
_cell.angle_gamma   90.00
#
_symmetry.space_group_name_H-M   'P 1'
#
loop_
_entity.id
_entity.type
_entity.pdbx_description
1 polymer ?
#
loop_
_entity_poly.entity_id
_entity_poly.type
_entity_poly.pdbx_seq_one_letter_code
_entity_poly.pdbx_strand_id
1 'polypeptide(L)'
;SEVIGRLPRPGKELPEELFDSNLRALLVGVADMVRDTKHSVQRLNVSVHNTVVYCHPQQLTTNSPEGIHQDGVEFIVSALVIERSNISGGKSIIYGRDKCTKLFQ
;
A
#
# COMPACT_ATOMS: atom_id res chain seq x y z
N SER A 1 -5.67 5.98 -1.85
CA SER A 1 -5.93 5.54 -3.22
C SER A 1 -7.40 5.70 -3.55
N GLU A 2 -7.69 5.92 -4.78
CA GLU A 2 -9.03 6.10 -5.29
C GLU A 2 -9.66 4.77 -5.67
N VAL A 3 -10.97 4.70 -5.50
CA VAL A 3 -11.75 3.59 -6.02
C VAL A 3 -12.32 4.02 -7.35
N ILE A 4 -11.78 3.49 -8.44
CA ILE A 4 -12.15 3.85 -9.81
C ILE A 4 -13.58 3.42 -10.11
N GLY A 5 -14.39 4.35 -10.65
CA GLY A 5 -15.76 4.09 -11.03
C GLY A 5 -16.71 3.80 -9.89
N ARG A 6 -16.33 4.19 -8.67
CA ARG A 6 -17.10 3.94 -7.46
C ARG A 6 -17.25 5.21 -6.65
N LEU A 7 -18.04 5.12 -5.57
CA LEU A 7 -18.10 6.21 -4.61
C LEU A 7 -16.73 6.41 -3.99
N PRO A 8 -16.25 7.66 -3.90
CA PRO A 8 -14.97 7.95 -3.30
C PRO A 8 -14.97 7.51 -1.84
N ARG A 9 -13.84 6.97 -1.40
CA ARG A 9 -13.63 6.68 0.02
C ARG A 9 -13.37 8.00 0.74
N PRO A 10 -14.06 8.26 1.84
CA PRO A 10 -13.71 9.40 2.65
C PRO A 10 -12.30 9.23 3.19
N GLY A 11 -11.43 10.18 2.92
CA GLY A 11 -10.08 10.20 3.44
C GLY A 11 -9.91 11.33 4.42
N LYS A 12 -9.11 11.09 5.44
CA LYS A 12 -8.66 12.11 6.37
C LYS A 12 -7.17 12.24 6.26
N GLU A 13 -6.65 13.43 6.47
CA GLU A 13 -5.23 13.62 6.62
C GLU A 13 -4.72 12.80 7.81
N LEU A 14 -3.50 12.30 7.67
CA LEU A 14 -2.85 11.62 8.79
C LEU A 14 -2.71 12.60 9.96
N PRO A 15 -2.98 12.15 11.19
CA PRO A 15 -2.72 12.97 12.36
C PRO A 15 -1.28 13.45 12.40
N GLU A 16 -1.08 14.69 12.82
CA GLU A 16 0.22 15.31 12.87
C GLU A 16 1.20 14.52 13.75
N GLU A 17 0.70 13.86 14.77
CA GLU A 17 1.47 13.03 15.68
C GLU A 17 2.16 11.84 15.01
N LEU A 18 1.65 11.41 13.85
CA LEU A 18 2.26 10.33 13.08
C LEU A 18 3.45 10.80 12.25
N PHE A 19 3.62 12.11 12.07
CA PHE A 19 4.78 12.69 11.38
C PHE A 19 5.94 12.85 12.36
N ASP A 20 6.40 11.75 12.90
CA ASP A 20 7.48 11.69 13.86
C ASP A 20 8.80 11.32 13.20
N SER A 21 9.84 11.16 14.02
CA SER A 21 11.16 10.76 13.55
C SER A 21 11.17 9.36 12.95
N ASN A 22 10.30 8.47 13.43
CA ASN A 22 10.20 7.10 12.90
C ASN A 22 9.64 7.09 11.48
N LEU A 23 8.58 7.85 11.24
CA LEU A 23 8.03 7.98 9.88
C LEU A 23 9.05 8.62 8.95
N ARG A 24 9.74 9.65 9.42
CA ARG A 24 10.80 10.30 8.64
C ARG A 24 11.90 9.32 8.26
N ALA A 25 12.36 8.53 9.20
CA ALA A 25 13.40 7.53 8.95
C ALA A 25 12.94 6.48 7.94
N LEU A 26 11.68 6.04 8.03
CA LEU A 26 11.10 5.13 7.07
C LEU A 26 11.07 5.74 5.66
N LEU A 27 10.64 6.98 5.53
CA LEU A 27 10.57 7.67 4.25
C LEU A 27 11.96 7.89 3.63
N VAL A 28 12.96 8.20 4.46
CA VAL A 28 14.35 8.30 4.00
C VAL A 28 14.84 6.95 3.49
N GLY A 29 14.56 5.87 4.20
CA GLY A 29 14.90 4.52 3.78
C GLY A 29 14.25 4.14 2.45
N VAL A 30 12.99 4.48 2.27
CA VAL A 30 12.27 4.26 1.01
C VAL A 30 12.91 5.07 -0.12
N ALA A 31 13.25 6.33 0.13
CA ALA A 31 13.91 7.18 -0.87
C ALA A 31 15.25 6.60 -1.30
N ASP A 32 16.03 6.08 -0.35
CA ASP A 32 17.30 5.44 -0.65
C ASP A 32 17.12 4.17 -1.50
N MET A 33 16.14 3.35 -1.18
CA MET A 33 15.81 2.15 -1.97
C MET A 33 15.40 2.50 -3.40
N VAL A 34 14.59 3.54 -3.57
CA VAL A 34 14.17 4.00 -4.91
C VAL A 34 15.38 4.51 -5.69
N ARG A 35 16.26 5.26 -5.05
CA ARG A 35 17.47 5.79 -5.68
C ARG A 35 18.42 4.67 -6.08
N ASP A 36 18.55 3.62 -5.27
CA ASP A 36 19.34 2.45 -5.61
C ASP A 36 18.78 1.70 -6.82
N THR A 37 17.45 1.70 -6.95
CA THR A 37 16.77 1.04 -8.07
C THR A 37 16.85 1.89 -9.35
N LYS A 38 16.73 3.20 -9.22
CA LYS A 38 16.72 4.12 -10.35
C LYS A 38 17.58 5.35 -10.00
N HIS A 39 18.84 5.32 -10.37
CA HIS A 39 19.83 6.33 -9.98
C HIS A 39 19.53 7.73 -10.51
N SER A 40 18.72 7.84 -11.57
CA SER A 40 18.35 9.14 -12.15
C SER A 40 17.34 9.92 -11.32
N VAL A 41 16.76 9.31 -10.29
CA VAL A 41 15.77 9.98 -9.46
C VAL A 41 16.44 11.00 -8.56
N GLN A 42 16.01 12.26 -8.67
CA GLN A 42 16.50 13.36 -7.86
C GLN A 42 15.48 13.86 -6.88
N ARG A 43 14.20 13.60 -7.14
CA ARG A 43 13.08 14.08 -6.32
C ARG A 43 11.97 13.05 -6.31
N LEU A 44 11.35 12.86 -5.16
CA LEU A 44 10.22 11.95 -4.97
C LEU A 44 9.02 12.70 -4.40
N ASN A 45 7.86 12.42 -4.97
CA ASN A 45 6.59 12.67 -4.31
C ASN A 45 6.14 11.37 -3.67
N VAL A 46 5.93 11.40 -2.37
CA VAL A 46 5.52 10.22 -1.62
C VAL A 46 4.16 10.46 -1.02
N SER A 47 3.22 9.59 -1.32
CA SER A 47 1.92 9.57 -0.67
C SER A 47 1.89 8.43 0.34
N VAL A 48 1.57 8.76 1.57
CA VAL A 48 1.47 7.76 2.64
C VAL A 48 -0.01 7.53 2.93
N HIS A 49 -0.44 6.29 2.78
CA HIS A 49 -1.81 5.88 3.06
C HIS A 49 -1.83 4.90 4.21
N ASN A 50 -2.67 5.18 5.18
CA ASN A 50 -2.95 4.25 6.26
C ASN A 50 -4.39 3.77 6.11
N THR A 51 -4.55 2.51 5.80
CA THR A 51 -5.85 1.92 5.52
C THR A 51 -6.22 0.94 6.61
N VAL A 52 -7.43 1.06 7.12
CA VAL A 52 -7.98 0.12 8.08
C VAL A 52 -9.20 -0.55 7.45
N VAL A 53 -9.21 -1.87 7.50
CA VAL A 53 -10.33 -2.68 7.02
C VAL A 53 -10.93 -3.42 8.21
N TYR A 54 -12.23 -3.23 8.42
CA TYR A 54 -12.95 -3.92 9.47
C TYR A 54 -13.60 -5.18 8.90
N CYS A 55 -13.33 -6.30 9.56
CA CYS A 55 -13.88 -7.59 9.19
C CYS A 55 -14.74 -8.13 10.32
N HIS A 56 -15.83 -8.78 9.96
CA HIS A 56 -16.69 -9.48 10.88
C HIS A 56 -16.59 -10.97 10.63
N PRO A 57 -16.80 -11.83 11.66
CA PRO A 57 -16.91 -13.26 11.44
C PRO A 57 -17.96 -13.58 10.37
N GLN A 58 -17.67 -14.54 9.51
CA GLN A 58 -18.56 -14.99 8.43
C GLN A 58 -18.80 -13.95 7.32
N GLN A 59 -18.09 -12.85 7.33
CA GLN A 59 -18.17 -11.84 6.28
C GLN A 59 -16.80 -11.57 5.67
N LEU A 60 -16.69 -11.79 4.38
CA LEU A 60 -15.45 -11.51 3.64
C LEU A 60 -15.33 -10.02 3.41
N THR A 61 -14.12 -9.52 3.62
CA THR A 61 -13.79 -8.11 3.40
C THR A 61 -12.49 -8.03 2.61
N THR A 62 -12.39 -7.00 1.79
CA THR A 62 -11.17 -6.74 1.02
C THR A 62 -10.84 -5.25 1.03
N ASN A 63 -9.55 -4.94 1.00
CA ASN A 63 -9.08 -3.58 0.76
C ASN A 63 -8.86 -3.30 -0.74
N SER A 64 -9.12 -4.29 -1.59
CA SER A 64 -9.00 -4.16 -3.04
C SER A 64 -10.33 -4.54 -3.72
N PRO A 65 -11.39 -3.75 -3.53
CA PRO A 65 -12.70 -4.06 -4.08
C PRO A 65 -12.73 -4.05 -5.62
N GLU A 66 -11.80 -3.37 -6.25
CA GLU A 66 -11.61 -3.34 -7.69
C GLU A 66 -10.97 -4.61 -8.26
N GLY A 67 -10.53 -5.53 -7.40
CA GLY A 67 -9.84 -6.75 -7.81
C GLY A 67 -8.40 -6.48 -8.26
N ILE A 68 -7.92 -7.24 -9.23
CA ILE A 68 -6.58 -7.07 -9.77
C ILE A 68 -6.52 -5.74 -10.53
N HIS A 69 -5.62 -4.86 -10.10
CA HIS A 69 -5.48 -3.53 -10.68
C HIS A 69 -4.02 -3.08 -10.61
N GLN A 70 -3.74 -1.97 -11.26
CA GLN A 70 -2.45 -1.31 -11.23
C GLN A 70 -2.63 0.12 -10.74
N ASP A 71 -1.83 0.52 -9.78
CA ASP A 71 -1.77 1.91 -9.35
C ASP A 71 -0.95 2.73 -10.35
N GLY A 72 -1.37 3.96 -10.59
CA GLY A 72 -0.73 4.83 -11.57
C GLY A 72 0.50 5.55 -11.05
N VAL A 73 1.38 4.85 -10.34
CA VAL A 73 2.61 5.40 -9.77
C VAL A 73 3.81 4.56 -10.17
N GLU A 74 5.00 5.16 -10.13
CA GLU A 74 6.21 4.45 -10.53
C GLU A 74 6.66 3.39 -9.51
N PHE A 75 6.47 3.67 -8.23
CA PHE A 75 6.90 2.78 -7.15
C PHE A 75 5.81 2.66 -6.12
N ILE A 76 5.65 1.45 -5.62
CA ILE A 76 4.75 1.16 -4.51
C ILE A 76 5.54 0.45 -3.43
N VAL A 77 5.35 0.89 -2.20
CA VAL A 77 5.88 0.22 -1.02
C VAL A 77 4.70 -0.24 -0.18
N SER A 78 4.67 -1.53 0.08
CA SER A 78 3.70 -2.10 0.99
C SER A 78 4.41 -2.47 2.29
N ALA A 79 4.05 -1.79 3.36
CA ALA A 79 4.65 -2.06 4.66
C ALA A 79 3.93 -3.20 5.36
N LEU A 80 4.72 -4.07 5.95
CA LEU A 80 4.21 -5.26 6.60
C LEU A 80 3.72 -4.99 8.02
N VAL A 81 2.70 -5.73 8.38
CA VAL A 81 2.27 -5.85 9.76
C VAL A 81 3.33 -6.61 10.55
N ILE A 82 3.66 -6.09 11.70
CA ILE A 82 4.66 -6.72 12.59
C ILE A 82 4.09 -7.95 13.28
N GLU A 83 2.81 -7.91 13.61
CA GLU A 83 2.17 -8.99 14.34
C GLU A 83 0.87 -9.39 13.66
N ARG A 84 0.66 -10.70 13.58
CA ARG A 84 -0.58 -11.29 13.08
C ARG A 84 -1.10 -12.26 14.12
N SER A 85 -2.31 -12.04 14.58
CA SER A 85 -2.92 -12.87 15.61
C SER A 85 -4.37 -13.14 15.27
N ASN A 86 -4.75 -14.41 15.32
CA ASN A 86 -6.13 -14.85 15.16
C ASN A 86 -6.79 -14.35 13.85
N ILE A 87 -6.01 -14.31 12.77
CA ILE A 87 -6.50 -13.93 11.45
C ILE A 87 -6.11 -14.96 10.40
N SER A 88 -6.87 -14.98 9.32
CA SER A 88 -6.56 -15.73 8.11
C SER A 88 -6.66 -14.83 6.90
N GLY A 89 -5.98 -15.17 5.81
CA GLY A 89 -5.96 -14.36 4.60
C GLY A 89 -5.03 -13.15 4.70
N GLY A 90 -5.42 -12.06 4.07
CA GLY A 90 -4.62 -10.84 4.04
C GLY A 90 -3.34 -10.97 3.23
N LYS A 91 -3.36 -11.78 2.19
CA LYS A 91 -2.20 -11.97 1.31
C LYS A 91 -2.21 -10.91 0.21
N SER A 92 -1.05 -10.37 -0.07
CA SER A 92 -0.83 -9.53 -1.23
C SER A 92 -0.24 -10.37 -2.35
N ILE A 93 -0.80 -10.30 -3.53
CA ILE A 93 -0.34 -11.07 -4.67
C ILE A 93 -0.03 -10.10 -5.81
N ILE A 94 1.15 -10.23 -6.38
CA ILE A 94 1.58 -9.42 -7.53
C ILE A 94 1.44 -10.28 -8.77
N TYR A 95 0.71 -9.76 -9.74
CA TYR A 95 0.46 -10.42 -11.02
C TYR A 95 1.28 -9.78 -12.13
N GLY A 96 1.60 -10.58 -13.14
CA GLY A 96 2.09 -10.08 -14.41
C GLY A 96 1.03 -9.31 -15.16
N ARG A 97 1.42 -8.73 -16.30
CA ARG A 97 0.50 -7.95 -17.16
C ARG A 97 -0.66 -8.78 -17.70
N ASP A 98 -0.49 -10.10 -17.79
CA ASP A 98 -1.53 -11.03 -18.21
C ASP A 98 -2.65 -11.19 -17.17
N LYS A 99 -2.47 -10.66 -15.97
CA LYS A 99 -3.39 -10.76 -14.81
C LYS A 99 -3.63 -12.20 -14.34
N CYS A 100 -2.78 -13.13 -14.77
CA CYS A 100 -2.91 -14.55 -14.45
C CYS A 100 -1.65 -15.11 -13.80
N THR A 101 -0.49 -14.72 -14.29
CA THR A 101 0.79 -15.18 -13.76
C THR A 101 1.11 -14.49 -12.46
N LYS A 102 1.19 -15.24 -11.38
CA LYS A 102 1.61 -14.71 -10.08
C LYS A 102 3.12 -14.56 -10.08
N LEU A 103 3.60 -13.34 -9.90
CA LEU A 103 5.02 -13.02 -9.83
C LEU A 103 5.54 -13.10 -8.41
N PHE A 104 4.71 -12.75 -7.45
CA PHE A 104 5.08 -12.67 -6.05
C PHE A 104 3.86 -12.82 -5.15
N GLN A 105 4.07 -13.37 -3.97
CA GLN A 105 3.02 -13.52 -2.96
C GLN A 105 3.61 -13.36 -1.56
#